data_7e676b99ac0b4c11d66ead2495e741e4
#
_entry.id   7e676b99ac0b4c11d66ead2495e741e4
#
_cell.length_a   1.000
_cell.length_b   1.000
_cell.length_c   1.000
_cell.angle_alpha   90.00
_cell.angle_beta   90.00
_cell.angle_gamma   90.00
#
_symmetry.space_group_name_H-M   'P 1'
#
loop_
_entity.id
_entity.type
_entity.pdbx_description
1 polymer ?
#
loop_
_entity_poly.entity_id
_entity_poly.type
_entity_poly.pdbx_seq_one_letter_code
_entity_poly.pdbx_strand_id
1 'polypeptide(L)'
;MRFANVTIVLFLLLAVIGAIAGFIGGRIYKKSRMRARMPKHRGLKIEVLARDFTVCKVTDYSGVDLTERFCFVGKTDEENSLVCETSRVPSNTTVREDGWRALRIAGTLDFSLVGILADLSAVLAREKIGIFAVSTYNTDYILLKKDRLEDAVRALEAAGYTVV
;
A
#
# COMPACT_ATOMS: atom_id res chain seq x y z
N MET A 1 -52.48 -5.37 37.19
CA MET A 1 -51.87 -5.79 35.91
C MET A 1 -51.39 -4.65 34.98
N ARG A 2 -51.70 -3.37 35.20
CA ARG A 2 -51.25 -2.28 34.29
C ARG A 2 -49.81 -1.78 34.53
N PHE A 3 -49.25 -1.90 35.73
CA PHE A 3 -47.94 -1.34 36.07
C PHE A 3 -46.76 -2.19 35.53
N ALA A 4 -46.94 -3.52 35.40
CA ALA A 4 -45.89 -4.39 34.89
C ALA A 4 -45.57 -4.14 33.40
N ASN A 5 -46.57 -3.77 32.59
CA ASN A 5 -46.37 -3.50 31.17
C ASN A 5 -45.60 -2.20 30.89
N VAL A 6 -45.78 -1.18 31.74
CA VAL A 6 -45.09 0.11 31.59
C VAL A 6 -43.59 -0.03 31.88
N THR A 7 -43.27 -0.82 32.91
CA THR A 7 -41.86 -1.07 33.28
C THR A 7 -41.11 -1.88 32.21
N ILE A 8 -41.76 -2.87 31.61
CA ILE A 8 -41.13 -3.67 30.52
C ILE A 8 -40.92 -2.80 29.27
N VAL A 9 -41.88 -1.95 28.90
CA VAL A 9 -41.73 -1.07 27.75
C VAL A 9 -40.62 -0.04 27.97
N LEU A 10 -40.45 0.48 29.20
CA LEU A 10 -39.42 1.44 29.52
C LEU A 10 -38.00 0.77 29.46
N PHE A 11 -37.87 -0.49 29.93
CA PHE A 11 -36.62 -1.23 29.81
C PHE A 11 -36.23 -1.54 28.36
N LEU A 12 -37.21 -1.91 27.52
CA LEU A 12 -36.99 -2.13 26.09
C LEU A 12 -36.58 -0.84 25.37
N LEU A 13 -37.21 0.29 25.69
CA LEU A 13 -36.83 1.60 25.14
C LEU A 13 -35.39 2.00 25.51
N LEU A 14 -34.99 1.82 26.78
CA LEU A 14 -33.64 2.10 27.24
C LEU A 14 -32.61 1.19 26.58
N ALA A 15 -32.91 -0.09 26.37
CA ALA A 15 -32.04 -1.03 25.67
C ALA A 15 -31.84 -0.66 24.19
N VAL A 16 -32.89 -0.22 23.50
CA VAL A 16 -32.81 0.25 22.10
C VAL A 16 -32.01 1.53 22.00
N ILE A 17 -32.21 2.49 22.90
CA ILE A 17 -31.45 3.75 22.93
C ILE A 17 -29.96 3.45 23.21
N GLY A 18 -29.65 2.55 24.15
CA GLY A 18 -28.27 2.12 24.42
C GLY A 18 -27.60 1.45 23.24
N ALA A 19 -28.30 0.57 22.50
CA ALA A 19 -27.83 -0.07 21.30
C ALA A 19 -27.55 0.93 20.15
N ILE A 20 -28.45 1.91 19.96
CA ILE A 20 -28.28 2.97 18.95
C ILE A 20 -27.11 3.89 19.32
N ALA A 21 -26.99 4.28 20.57
CA ALA A 21 -25.88 5.12 21.05
C ALA A 21 -24.53 4.38 20.93
N GLY A 22 -24.48 3.08 21.24
CA GLY A 22 -23.31 2.23 21.07
C GLY A 22 -22.92 2.09 19.60
N PHE A 23 -23.90 1.91 18.71
CA PHE A 23 -23.66 1.79 17.27
C PHE A 23 -23.16 3.10 16.64
N ILE A 24 -23.76 4.23 17.03
CA ILE A 24 -23.34 5.58 16.59
C ILE A 24 -21.97 5.91 17.17
N GLY A 25 -21.74 5.67 18.47
CA GLY A 25 -20.45 5.87 19.12
C GLY A 25 -19.33 5.02 18.52
N GLY A 26 -19.61 3.76 18.22
CA GLY A 26 -18.68 2.86 17.53
C GLY A 26 -18.35 3.31 16.11
N ARG A 27 -19.34 3.82 15.36
CA ARG A 27 -19.11 4.40 14.02
C ARG A 27 -18.31 5.70 14.06
N ILE A 28 -18.59 6.58 15.01
CA ILE A 28 -17.85 7.84 15.20
C ILE A 28 -16.43 7.55 15.66
N TYR A 29 -16.23 6.61 16.59
CA TYR A 29 -14.91 6.19 17.06
C TYR A 29 -14.08 5.54 15.94
N LYS A 30 -14.69 4.68 15.12
CA LYS A 30 -14.03 4.06 13.95
C LYS A 30 -13.70 5.11 12.87
N LYS A 31 -14.59 6.10 12.65
CA LYS A 31 -14.37 7.19 11.70
C LYS A 31 -13.31 8.20 12.20
N SER A 32 -13.20 8.43 13.52
CA SER A 32 -12.18 9.32 14.08
C SER A 32 -10.77 8.68 14.09
N ARG A 33 -10.67 7.36 14.25
CA ARG A 33 -9.40 6.64 14.07
C ARG A 33 -8.93 6.61 12.60
N MET A 34 -9.85 6.68 11.65
CA MET A 34 -9.54 6.85 10.22
C MET A 34 -9.38 8.32 9.80
N ARG A 35 -9.48 9.28 10.71
CA ARG A 35 -8.99 10.64 10.43
C ARG A 35 -7.50 10.54 10.20
N ALA A 36 -7.14 10.67 8.94
CA ALA A 36 -5.83 10.50 8.40
C ALA A 36 -4.79 11.22 9.26
N ARG A 37 -4.00 10.45 10.03
CA ARG A 37 -2.76 10.98 10.56
C ARG A 37 -1.97 11.44 9.34
N MET A 38 -1.70 12.76 9.27
CA MET A 38 -0.91 13.31 8.18
C MET A 38 0.45 12.62 8.17
N PRO A 39 0.97 12.22 7.00
CA PRO A 39 2.28 11.57 6.91
C PRO A 39 3.34 12.41 7.61
N LYS A 40 4.20 11.77 8.40
CA LYS A 40 5.32 12.44 9.08
C LYS A 40 6.36 12.97 8.09
N HIS A 41 6.47 12.30 6.95
CA HIS A 41 7.50 12.53 5.93
C HIS A 41 6.96 13.32 4.73
N ARG A 42 6.24 14.41 5.00
CA ARG A 42 5.81 15.35 3.97
C ARG A 42 7.00 16.01 3.29
N GLY A 43 6.86 16.28 2.00
CA GLY A 43 7.90 16.91 1.21
C GLY A 43 8.94 15.96 0.64
N LEU A 44 8.87 14.65 0.97
CA LEU A 44 9.66 13.67 0.25
C LEU A 44 9.29 13.70 -1.23
N LYS A 45 10.33 13.66 -2.05
CA LYS A 45 10.19 13.57 -3.50
C LYS A 45 10.05 12.12 -3.93
N ILE A 46 9.03 11.84 -4.75
CA ILE A 46 8.75 10.53 -5.30
C ILE A 46 8.87 10.64 -6.82
N GLU A 47 9.69 9.79 -7.41
CA GLU A 47 9.92 9.75 -8.85
C GLU A 47 9.09 8.64 -9.48
N VAL A 48 8.34 8.97 -10.53
CA VAL A 48 7.64 7.99 -11.36
C VAL A 48 8.61 7.45 -12.39
N LEU A 49 8.93 6.16 -12.34
CA LEU A 49 9.77 5.55 -13.35
C LEU A 49 8.95 5.32 -14.63
N ALA A 50 9.39 5.94 -15.75
CA ALA A 50 8.73 5.86 -17.05
C ALA A 50 8.99 4.52 -17.75
N ARG A 51 8.81 3.39 -17.03
CA ARG A 51 9.08 2.02 -17.47
C ARG A 51 7.99 1.09 -16.99
N ASP A 52 7.69 0.08 -17.79
CA ASP A 52 6.77 -1.00 -17.41
C ASP A 52 7.57 -2.13 -16.77
N PHE A 53 7.05 -2.65 -15.65
CA PHE A 53 7.69 -3.70 -14.88
C PHE A 53 6.84 -4.97 -14.85
N THR A 54 7.52 -6.07 -14.61
CA THR A 54 6.94 -7.40 -14.38
C THR A 54 7.47 -7.95 -13.06
N VAL A 55 6.59 -8.54 -12.28
CA VAL A 55 6.93 -9.37 -11.11
C VAL A 55 6.78 -10.82 -11.54
N CYS A 56 7.82 -11.63 -11.38
CA CYS A 56 7.78 -13.00 -11.86
C CYS A 56 8.57 -13.97 -11.00
N LYS A 57 8.33 -15.27 -11.21
CA LYS A 57 9.15 -16.37 -10.69
C LYS A 57 9.96 -16.99 -11.81
N VAL A 58 11.19 -17.31 -11.54
CA VAL A 58 12.11 -17.97 -12.48
C VAL A 58 12.57 -19.31 -11.92
N THR A 59 12.94 -20.24 -12.79
CA THR A 59 13.52 -21.53 -12.33
C THR A 59 14.86 -21.31 -11.61
N ASP A 60 15.67 -20.42 -12.16
CA ASP A 60 16.95 -19.96 -11.63
C ASP A 60 17.30 -18.59 -12.23
N TYR A 61 18.41 -17.98 -11.82
CA TYR A 61 18.84 -16.67 -12.30
C TYR A 61 19.81 -16.71 -13.49
N SER A 62 20.03 -17.86 -14.13
CA SER A 62 20.99 -17.99 -15.26
C SER A 62 20.58 -17.17 -16.48
N GLY A 63 19.27 -16.94 -16.67
CA GLY A 63 18.73 -16.12 -17.74
C GLY A 63 18.56 -14.63 -17.39
N VAL A 64 18.98 -14.21 -16.20
CA VAL A 64 18.78 -12.84 -15.70
C VAL A 64 20.05 -12.02 -15.93
N ASP A 65 19.90 -10.90 -16.66
CA ASP A 65 21.00 -9.94 -16.82
C ASP A 65 21.04 -8.99 -15.60
N LEU A 66 21.94 -9.25 -14.66
CA LEU A 66 22.13 -8.43 -13.46
C LEU A 66 22.80 -7.07 -13.73
N THR A 67 23.24 -6.80 -14.96
CA THR A 67 23.79 -5.49 -15.36
C THR A 67 22.70 -4.48 -15.71
N GLU A 68 21.45 -4.92 -15.85
CA GLU A 68 20.30 -4.06 -16.11
C GLU A 68 20.03 -3.11 -14.94
N ARG A 69 19.59 -1.90 -15.27
CA ARG A 69 19.42 -0.80 -14.29
C ARG A 69 18.39 -1.10 -13.18
N PHE A 70 17.36 -1.85 -13.50
CA PHE A 70 16.28 -2.19 -12.59
C PHE A 70 16.02 -3.69 -12.61
N CYS A 71 16.83 -4.39 -11.85
CA CYS A 71 16.74 -5.83 -11.65
C CYS A 71 16.78 -6.12 -10.16
N PHE A 72 15.67 -6.59 -9.61
CA PHE A 72 15.56 -6.93 -8.21
C PHE A 72 15.30 -8.42 -8.07
N VAL A 73 16.20 -9.11 -7.40
CA VAL A 73 16.11 -10.56 -7.17
C VAL A 73 15.81 -10.85 -5.71
N GLY A 74 14.93 -11.81 -5.49
CA GLY A 74 14.60 -12.31 -4.16
C GLY A 74 14.62 -13.82 -4.16
N LYS A 75 15.57 -14.42 -3.45
CA LYS A 75 15.69 -15.87 -3.30
C LYS A 75 15.29 -16.29 -1.90
N THR A 76 14.37 -17.24 -1.82
CA THR A 76 13.98 -17.91 -0.58
C THR A 76 14.15 -19.42 -0.74
N ASP A 77 13.82 -20.18 0.28
CA ASP A 77 13.72 -21.63 0.23
C ASP A 77 12.54 -22.12 -0.65
N GLU A 78 11.56 -21.26 -0.89
CA GLU A 78 10.35 -21.61 -1.64
C GLU A 78 10.36 -21.11 -3.09
N GLU A 79 11.13 -20.01 -3.40
CA GLU A 79 11.05 -19.41 -4.74
C GLU A 79 12.29 -18.61 -5.15
N ASN A 80 12.46 -18.46 -6.46
CA ASN A 80 13.32 -17.46 -7.07
C ASN A 80 12.44 -16.37 -7.68
N SER A 81 12.35 -15.22 -7.00
CA SER A 81 11.54 -14.09 -7.41
C SER A 81 12.37 -13.06 -8.17
N LEU A 82 11.78 -12.45 -9.18
CA LEU A 82 12.40 -11.42 -10.00
C LEU A 82 11.43 -10.28 -10.26
N VAL A 83 11.91 -9.05 -10.10
CA VAL A 83 11.26 -7.84 -10.62
C VAL A 83 12.20 -7.19 -11.61
N CYS A 84 11.74 -7.02 -12.85
CA CYS A 84 12.53 -6.41 -13.92
C CYS A 84 11.65 -5.61 -14.87
N GLU A 85 12.26 -4.88 -15.80
CA GLU A 85 11.51 -4.27 -16.89
C GLU A 85 10.83 -5.37 -17.73
N THR A 86 9.59 -5.13 -18.15
CA THR A 86 8.78 -6.14 -18.87
C THR A 86 9.47 -6.67 -20.11
N SER A 87 10.27 -5.84 -20.81
CA SER A 87 11.07 -6.22 -21.98
C SER A 87 12.25 -7.13 -21.66
N ARG A 88 12.58 -7.31 -20.38
CA ARG A 88 13.74 -8.07 -19.88
C ARG A 88 13.37 -9.35 -19.15
N VAL A 89 12.09 -9.72 -19.20
CA VAL A 89 11.65 -10.97 -18.56
C VAL A 89 12.31 -12.17 -19.23
N PRO A 90 13.04 -13.02 -18.47
CA PRO A 90 13.78 -14.13 -19.05
C PRO A 90 12.85 -15.27 -19.47
N SER A 91 13.31 -16.08 -20.45
CA SER A 91 12.53 -17.18 -21.01
C SER A 91 12.25 -18.33 -20.04
N ASN A 92 13.05 -18.47 -18.98
CA ASN A 92 12.89 -19.48 -17.92
C ASN A 92 11.91 -19.03 -16.81
N THR A 93 11.06 -18.03 -17.08
CA THR A 93 9.99 -17.57 -16.21
C THR A 93 8.88 -18.62 -16.12
N THR A 94 8.49 -18.99 -14.91
CA THR A 94 7.42 -19.97 -14.64
C THR A 94 6.07 -19.33 -14.36
N VAL A 95 6.06 -18.18 -13.68
CA VAL A 95 4.86 -17.38 -13.36
C VAL A 95 5.21 -15.91 -13.56
N ARG A 96 4.32 -15.12 -14.15
CA ARG A 96 4.54 -13.68 -14.32
C ARG A 96 3.26 -12.88 -14.11
N GLU A 97 3.45 -11.69 -13.62
CA GLU A 97 2.41 -10.69 -13.41
C GLU A 97 2.90 -9.37 -14.00
N ASP A 98 2.30 -8.96 -15.12
CA ASP A 98 2.67 -7.76 -15.88
C ASP A 98 1.87 -6.51 -15.47
N GLY A 99 2.18 -5.40 -16.10
CA GLY A 99 1.42 -4.15 -15.99
C GLY A 99 1.70 -3.38 -14.71
N TRP A 100 2.93 -3.44 -14.21
CA TRP A 100 3.38 -2.65 -13.06
C TRP A 100 4.10 -1.38 -13.50
N ARG A 101 3.91 -0.31 -12.72
CA ARG A 101 4.72 0.91 -12.74
C ARG A 101 5.40 1.07 -11.39
N ALA A 102 6.57 1.67 -11.37
CA ALA A 102 7.32 1.85 -10.14
C ALA A 102 7.44 3.33 -9.76
N LEU A 103 7.24 3.59 -8.49
CA LEU A 103 7.56 4.83 -7.81
C LEU A 103 8.84 4.60 -7.01
N ARG A 104 9.79 5.54 -7.07
CA ARG A 104 11.04 5.51 -6.28
C ARG A 104 11.04 6.68 -5.32
N ILE A 105 11.39 6.47 -4.07
CA ILE A 105 11.65 7.57 -3.14
C ILE A 105 13.00 8.19 -3.52
N ALA A 106 13.02 9.48 -3.84
CA ALA A 106 14.23 10.14 -4.32
C ALA A 106 15.26 10.33 -3.19
N GLY A 107 16.53 10.11 -3.53
CA GLY A 107 17.64 10.25 -2.60
C GLY A 107 18.00 8.97 -1.86
N THR A 108 18.96 9.09 -0.94
CA THR A 108 19.36 8.00 -0.04
C THR A 108 18.64 8.20 1.29
N LEU A 109 17.88 7.19 1.68
CA LEU A 109 17.16 7.19 2.95
C LEU A 109 18.12 6.75 4.07
N ASP A 110 18.19 7.54 5.13
CA ASP A 110 18.90 7.15 6.33
C ASP A 110 18.14 6.01 7.03
N PHE A 111 18.85 4.94 7.47
CA PHE A 111 18.24 3.81 8.16
C PHE A 111 17.53 4.17 9.47
N SER A 112 17.84 5.34 10.06
CA SER A 112 17.13 5.86 11.23
C SER A 112 15.75 6.42 10.91
N LEU A 113 15.43 6.65 9.64
CA LEU A 113 14.12 7.16 9.22
C LEU A 113 13.06 6.06 9.35
N VAL A 114 12.19 6.20 10.33
CA VAL A 114 11.17 5.21 10.65
C VAL A 114 9.83 5.58 10.05
N GLY A 115 9.24 4.64 9.30
CA GLY A 115 7.83 4.71 8.92
C GLY A 115 7.55 5.35 7.57
N ILE A 116 8.56 5.63 6.73
CA ILE A 116 8.37 6.20 5.38
C ILE A 116 7.47 5.29 4.54
N LEU A 117 7.86 4.02 4.39
CA LEU A 117 7.08 3.03 3.63
C LEU A 117 5.68 2.81 4.23
N ALA A 118 5.55 2.85 5.56
CA ALA A 118 4.26 2.73 6.23
C ALA A 118 3.34 3.92 5.93
N ASP A 119 3.87 5.14 5.93
CA ASP A 119 3.10 6.34 5.61
C ASP A 119 2.62 6.31 4.14
N LEU A 120 3.50 5.96 3.19
CA LEU A 120 3.16 5.83 1.77
C LEU A 120 2.13 4.72 1.52
N SER A 121 2.35 3.54 2.09
CA SER A 121 1.40 2.43 1.99
C SER A 121 0.04 2.78 2.57
N ALA A 122 -0.01 3.53 3.68
CA ALA A 122 -1.28 3.96 4.27
C ALA A 122 -2.04 4.94 3.38
N VAL A 123 -1.34 5.83 2.66
CA VAL A 123 -1.97 6.73 1.68
C VAL A 123 -2.59 5.91 0.55
N LEU A 124 -1.82 5.02 -0.07
CA LEU A 124 -2.27 4.21 -1.20
C LEU A 124 -3.39 3.22 -0.83
N ALA A 125 -3.31 2.63 0.37
CA ALA A 125 -4.34 1.71 0.87
C ALA A 125 -5.71 2.39 1.08
N ARG A 126 -5.75 3.68 1.43
CA ARG A 126 -7.02 4.43 1.52
C ARG A 126 -7.74 4.52 0.18
N GLU A 127 -6.98 4.62 -0.91
CA GLU A 127 -7.50 4.62 -2.27
C GLU A 127 -7.68 3.20 -2.83
N LYS A 128 -7.51 2.17 -1.98
CA LYS A 128 -7.60 0.75 -2.35
C LYS A 128 -6.63 0.38 -3.48
N ILE A 129 -5.44 0.98 -3.47
CA ILE A 129 -4.36 0.68 -4.41
C ILE A 129 -3.47 -0.38 -3.78
N GLY A 130 -3.42 -1.56 -4.42
CA GLY A 130 -2.49 -2.62 -4.08
C GLY A 130 -1.07 -2.25 -4.48
N ILE A 131 -0.10 -2.61 -3.66
CA ILE A 131 1.30 -2.33 -3.90
C ILE A 131 2.16 -3.58 -3.77
N PHE A 132 3.29 -3.57 -4.48
CA PHE A 132 4.41 -4.48 -4.28
C PHE A 132 5.64 -3.63 -3.95
N ALA A 133 6.23 -3.80 -2.76
CA ALA A 133 7.34 -2.98 -2.31
C ALA A 133 8.67 -3.73 -2.41
N VAL A 134 9.69 -3.02 -2.84
CA VAL A 134 11.08 -3.51 -2.89
C VAL A 134 11.96 -2.49 -2.17
N SER A 135 12.57 -2.90 -1.08
CA SER A 135 13.56 -2.09 -0.36
C SER A 135 14.98 -2.46 -0.79
N THR A 136 15.77 -1.44 -1.07
CA THR A 136 17.20 -1.58 -1.38
C THR A 136 18.04 -0.88 -0.32
N TYR A 137 19.36 -0.93 -0.43
CA TYR A 137 20.25 -0.26 0.53
C TYR A 137 19.99 1.26 0.61
N ASN A 138 19.74 1.89 -0.52
CA ASN A 138 19.61 3.36 -0.57
C ASN A 138 18.16 3.84 -0.41
N THR A 139 17.18 3.10 -0.93
CA THR A 139 15.81 3.60 -1.01
C THR A 139 14.80 2.50 -1.28
N ASP A 140 13.52 2.87 -1.19
CA ASP A 140 12.39 2.00 -1.46
C ASP A 140 11.78 2.28 -2.84
N TYR A 141 11.34 1.20 -3.47
CA TYR A 141 10.55 1.20 -4.69
C TYR A 141 9.15 0.65 -4.37
N ILE A 142 8.13 1.32 -4.87
CA ILE A 142 6.74 0.92 -4.69
C ILE A 142 6.17 0.68 -6.09
N LEU A 143 5.89 -0.58 -6.39
CA LEU A 143 5.22 -0.95 -7.63
C LEU A 143 3.72 -0.99 -7.40
N LEU A 144 2.98 -0.50 -8.38
CA LEU A 144 1.52 -0.54 -8.41
C LEU A 144 1.05 -0.79 -9.85
N LYS A 145 -0.18 -1.21 -10.01
CA LYS A 145 -0.73 -1.47 -11.34
C LYS A 145 -0.82 -0.17 -12.14
N LYS A 146 -0.44 -0.25 -13.41
CA LYS A 146 -0.33 0.89 -14.34
C LYS A 146 -1.62 1.69 -14.46
N ASP A 147 -2.77 1.01 -14.47
CA ASP A 147 -4.10 1.62 -14.51
C ASP A 147 -4.47 2.40 -13.24
N ARG A 148 -3.72 2.21 -12.15
CA ARG A 148 -3.92 2.93 -10.89
C ARG A 148 -2.87 4.03 -10.63
N LEU A 149 -1.94 4.25 -11.58
CA LEU A 149 -0.83 5.21 -11.40
C LEU A 149 -1.34 6.63 -11.18
N GLU A 150 -2.28 7.11 -11.97
CA GLU A 150 -2.82 8.47 -11.85
C GLU A 150 -3.54 8.70 -10.51
N ASP A 151 -4.31 7.70 -10.04
CA ASP A 151 -4.96 7.75 -8.73
C ASP A 151 -3.91 7.80 -7.60
N ALA A 152 -2.85 7.01 -7.72
CA ALA A 152 -1.75 6.99 -6.77
C ALA A 152 -1.03 8.34 -6.69
N VAL A 153 -0.70 8.93 -7.83
CA VAL A 153 -0.05 10.26 -7.90
C VAL A 153 -0.92 11.31 -7.22
N ARG A 154 -2.20 11.40 -7.57
CA ARG A 154 -3.14 12.35 -6.94
C ARG A 154 -3.22 12.15 -5.42
N ALA A 155 -3.29 10.92 -4.97
CA ALA A 155 -3.38 10.61 -3.53
C ALA A 155 -2.11 11.02 -2.77
N LEU A 156 -0.94 10.76 -3.35
CA LEU A 156 0.34 11.11 -2.76
C LEU A 156 0.55 12.63 -2.71
N GLU A 157 0.23 13.35 -3.78
CA GLU A 157 0.29 14.82 -3.82
C GLU A 157 -0.68 15.46 -2.80
N ALA A 158 -1.92 14.96 -2.72
CA ALA A 158 -2.88 15.40 -1.72
C ALA A 158 -2.41 15.14 -0.28
N ALA A 159 -1.58 14.13 -0.06
CA ALA A 159 -0.95 13.82 1.22
C ALA A 159 0.29 14.67 1.52
N GLY A 160 0.76 15.49 0.57
CA GLY A 160 1.87 16.43 0.72
C GLY A 160 3.23 15.89 0.26
N TYR A 161 3.27 14.85 -0.55
CA TYR A 161 4.47 14.42 -1.26
C TYR A 161 4.64 15.20 -2.57
N THR A 162 5.88 15.33 -3.02
CA THR A 162 6.18 15.90 -4.34
C THR A 162 6.39 14.76 -5.32
N VAL A 163 5.50 14.60 -6.30
CA VAL A 163 5.64 13.55 -7.32
C VAL A 163 6.18 14.16 -8.62
N VAL A 164 7.17 13.51 -9.24
CA VAL A 164 7.86 13.97 -10.46
C VAL A 164 8.10 12.85 -11.44
#